data_7d78e36e46c8b984005abe6a8cdfb518
#
_entry.id   7d78e36e46c8b984005abe6a8cdfb518
#
_cell.length_a   1.000
_cell.length_b   1.000
_cell.length_c   1.000
_cell.angle_alpha   90.00
_cell.angle_beta   90.00
_cell.angle_gamma   90.00
#
_symmetry.space_group_name_H-M   'P 1'
#
loop_
_entity.id
_entity.type
_entity.pdbx_description
1 polymer ?
#
loop_
_entity_poly.entity_id
_entity_poly.type
_entity_poly.pdbx_seq_one_letter_code
_entity_poly.pdbx_strand_id
1 'polypeptide(L)'
;MAKWVCSVCGYVYEGEAAPAVCPVCKAPAEKFIKQEETMSWAAEHVVGVAKGVSEDILEDLRANFQGECSEVGMYLAMARVAHREGYPEIGMYYEKAAYEEAEHAEIGRASCRERV
;
A
#
# COMPACT_ATOMS: atom_id res chain seq x y z
N MET A 1 -19.33 -16.58 -4.50
CA MET A 1 -18.45 -17.38 -5.36
C MET A 1 -16.99 -17.05 -5.06
N ALA A 2 -16.13 -18.03 -5.14
CA ALA A 2 -14.72 -17.82 -4.89
C ALA A 2 -14.04 -17.16 -6.08
N LYS A 3 -12.98 -16.43 -5.81
CA LYS A 3 -12.12 -15.86 -6.85
C LYS A 3 -10.85 -16.68 -6.95
N TRP A 4 -10.44 -16.92 -8.18
CA TRP A 4 -9.25 -17.71 -8.50
C TRP A 4 -8.32 -16.87 -9.35
N VAL A 5 -7.07 -16.74 -8.92
CA VAL A 5 -6.07 -15.91 -9.60
C VAL A 5 -5.05 -16.79 -10.28
N CYS A 6 -4.86 -16.57 -11.58
CA CYS A 6 -3.81 -17.27 -12.32
C CYS A 6 -2.43 -16.77 -11.86
N SER A 7 -1.61 -17.68 -11.35
CA SER A 7 -0.27 -17.32 -10.87
C SER A 7 0.72 -16.98 -11.98
N VAL A 8 0.36 -17.25 -13.22
CA VAL A 8 1.21 -16.95 -14.38
C VAL A 8 0.95 -15.56 -14.95
N CYS A 9 -0.32 -15.21 -15.20
CA CYS A 9 -0.65 -13.95 -15.86
C CYS A 9 -1.49 -12.97 -15.00
N GLY A 10 -1.98 -13.41 -13.84
CA GLY A 10 -2.78 -12.55 -12.97
C GLY A 10 -4.26 -12.50 -13.31
N TYR A 11 -4.73 -13.25 -14.28
CA TYR A 11 -6.15 -13.29 -14.63
C TYR A 11 -6.98 -13.75 -13.43
N VAL A 12 -8.10 -13.07 -13.19
CA VAL A 12 -9.02 -13.40 -12.07
C VAL A 12 -10.27 -14.05 -12.64
N TYR A 13 -10.61 -15.23 -12.12
CA TYR A 13 -11.80 -15.98 -12.49
C TYR A 13 -12.70 -16.15 -11.28
N GLU A 14 -14.00 -15.93 -11.46
CA GLU A 14 -15.00 -16.13 -10.41
C GLU A 14 -15.78 -17.41 -10.65
N GLY A 15 -15.78 -18.30 -9.69
CA GLY A 15 -16.48 -19.57 -9.79
C GLY A 15 -16.23 -20.45 -8.59
N GLU A 16 -16.88 -21.61 -8.56
CA GLU A 16 -16.73 -22.56 -7.45
C GLU A 16 -15.38 -23.29 -7.48
N ALA A 17 -14.79 -23.39 -8.66
CA ALA A 17 -13.50 -24.03 -8.86
C ALA A 17 -12.72 -23.29 -9.92
N ALA A 18 -11.39 -23.50 -9.94
CA ALA A 18 -10.55 -22.92 -10.97
C ALA A 18 -10.96 -23.42 -12.36
N PRO A 19 -10.84 -22.58 -13.40
CA PRO A 19 -11.10 -23.04 -14.76
C PRO A 19 -10.07 -24.07 -15.18
N ALA A 20 -10.46 -24.98 -16.08
CA ALA A 20 -9.56 -26.03 -16.54
C ALA A 20 -8.28 -25.47 -17.19
N VAL A 21 -8.43 -24.35 -17.89
CA VAL A 21 -7.34 -23.68 -18.59
C VAL A 21 -7.57 -22.16 -18.46
N CYS A 22 -6.51 -21.42 -18.23
CA CYS A 22 -6.62 -19.95 -18.20
C CYS A 22 -6.98 -19.44 -19.60
N PRO A 23 -8.06 -18.64 -19.75
CA PRO A 23 -8.45 -18.13 -21.06
C PRO A 23 -7.45 -17.13 -21.65
N VAL A 24 -6.58 -16.56 -20.83
CA VAL A 24 -5.61 -15.57 -21.28
C VAL A 24 -4.27 -16.20 -21.65
N CYS A 25 -3.64 -16.94 -20.72
CA CYS A 25 -2.30 -17.47 -20.94
C CYS A 25 -2.24 -18.99 -21.17
N LYS A 26 -3.39 -19.67 -21.12
CA LYS A 26 -3.49 -21.12 -21.33
C LYS A 26 -2.83 -21.98 -20.25
N ALA A 27 -2.50 -21.39 -19.10
CA ALA A 27 -1.96 -22.14 -17.97
C ALA A 27 -3.00 -23.14 -17.44
N PRO A 28 -2.57 -24.31 -16.94
CA PRO A 28 -3.51 -25.31 -16.40
C PRO A 28 -4.15 -24.86 -15.08
N ALA A 29 -5.24 -25.51 -14.69
CA ALA A 29 -6.00 -25.18 -13.48
C ALA A 29 -5.14 -25.16 -12.22
N GLU A 30 -4.14 -26.01 -12.14
CA GLU A 30 -3.23 -26.09 -10.98
C GLU A 30 -2.40 -24.84 -10.75
N LYS A 31 -2.34 -23.94 -11.72
CA LYS A 31 -1.67 -22.65 -11.58
C LYS A 31 -2.56 -21.57 -10.96
N PHE A 32 -3.84 -21.87 -10.75
CA PHE A 32 -4.76 -20.94 -10.11
C PHE A 32 -4.68 -21.06 -8.60
N ILE A 33 -4.68 -19.91 -7.92
CA ILE A 33 -4.65 -19.81 -6.47
C ILE A 33 -5.98 -19.22 -6.01
N LYS A 34 -6.63 -19.85 -5.05
CA LYS A 34 -7.88 -19.35 -4.50
C LYS A 34 -7.59 -18.09 -3.68
N GLN A 35 -8.26 -17.01 -4.05
CA GLN A 35 -8.15 -15.76 -3.31
C GLN A 35 -9.14 -15.76 -2.15
N GLU A 36 -8.65 -15.42 -0.98
CA GLU A 36 -9.52 -15.27 0.19
C GLU A 36 -10.43 -14.06 0.00
N GLU A 37 -11.70 -14.21 0.38
CA GLU A 37 -12.68 -13.13 0.23
C GLU A 37 -12.48 -12.03 1.26
N THR A 38 -11.84 -12.31 2.37
CA THR A 38 -11.57 -11.33 3.41
C THR A 38 -10.27 -10.62 3.13
N MET A 39 -10.33 -9.31 3.01
CA MET A 39 -9.11 -8.51 2.96
C MET A 39 -8.37 -8.68 4.27
N SER A 40 -7.13 -9.12 4.19
CA SER A 40 -6.25 -9.17 5.35
C SER A 40 -5.03 -8.30 5.08
N TRP A 41 -4.57 -7.61 6.10
CA TRP A 41 -3.32 -6.87 6.00
C TRP A 41 -2.16 -7.85 6.02
N ALA A 42 -1.09 -7.53 5.30
CA ALA A 42 0.14 -8.35 5.34
C ALA A 42 0.72 -8.37 6.76
N ALA A 43 0.49 -7.31 7.51
CA ALA A 43 0.84 -7.21 8.92
C ALA A 43 -0.15 -6.26 9.59
N GLU A 44 -0.35 -6.41 10.88
CA GLU A 44 -1.19 -5.48 11.62
C GLU A 44 -0.47 -4.16 11.85
N HIS A 45 -1.21 -3.06 11.75
CA HIS A 45 -0.68 -1.72 12.01
C HIS A 45 -0.75 -1.42 13.50
N VAL A 46 0.10 -2.08 14.26
CA VAL A 46 0.14 -1.96 15.72
C VAL A 46 1.47 -1.33 16.11
N VAL A 47 1.42 -0.38 17.03
CA VAL A 47 2.62 0.26 17.54
C VAL A 47 3.58 -0.78 18.09
N GLY A 48 4.80 -0.77 17.60
CA GLY A 48 5.85 -1.69 18.05
C GLY A 48 5.86 -3.05 17.36
N VAL A 49 5.07 -3.25 16.30
CA VAL A 49 5.04 -4.54 15.59
C VAL A 49 6.42 -4.94 15.05
N ALA A 50 7.26 -3.98 14.70
CA ALA A 50 8.61 -4.23 14.22
C ALA A 50 9.66 -4.25 15.34
N LYS A 51 9.22 -4.23 16.58
CA LYS A 51 10.13 -4.28 17.71
C LYS A 51 10.87 -5.62 17.75
N GLY A 52 12.19 -5.58 17.81
CA GLY A 52 12.99 -6.80 17.84
C GLY A 52 13.53 -7.22 16.48
N VAL A 53 13.18 -6.56 15.38
CA VAL A 53 13.78 -6.82 14.08
C VAL A 53 15.21 -6.27 14.06
N SER A 54 16.00 -6.68 13.06
CA SER A 54 17.38 -6.27 12.94
C SER A 54 17.54 -4.76 12.76
N GLU A 55 18.68 -4.21 13.16
CA GLU A 55 18.94 -2.77 13.12
C GLU A 55 18.89 -2.20 11.70
N ASP A 56 19.31 -2.95 10.70
CA ASP A 56 19.25 -2.52 9.31
C ASP A 56 17.81 -2.32 8.85
N ILE A 57 16.89 -3.19 9.28
CA ILE A 57 15.45 -3.02 8.99
C ILE A 57 14.90 -1.78 9.69
N LEU A 58 15.31 -1.56 10.95
CA LEU A 58 14.87 -0.36 11.67
C LEU A 58 15.37 0.91 11.02
N GLU A 59 16.60 0.91 10.50
CA GLU A 59 17.13 2.06 9.77
C GLU A 59 16.31 2.34 8.50
N ASP A 60 15.94 1.28 7.78
CA ASP A 60 15.12 1.43 6.58
C ASP A 60 13.73 1.98 6.92
N LEU A 61 13.13 1.51 8.00
CA LEU A 61 11.83 2.03 8.46
C LEU A 61 11.92 3.49 8.85
N ARG A 62 13.00 3.88 9.53
CA ARG A 62 13.22 5.28 9.92
C ARG A 62 13.45 6.17 8.70
N ALA A 63 14.20 5.67 7.72
CA ALA A 63 14.44 6.40 6.47
C ALA A 63 13.14 6.58 5.70
N ASN A 64 12.31 5.55 5.64
CA ASN A 64 10.99 5.63 5.02
C ASN A 64 10.12 6.67 5.72
N PHE A 65 10.04 6.63 7.04
CA PHE A 65 9.29 7.61 7.82
C PHE A 65 9.74 9.04 7.49
N GLN A 66 11.05 9.26 7.46
CA GLN A 66 11.59 10.58 7.19
C GLN A 66 11.27 11.07 5.79
N GLY A 67 11.38 10.18 4.80
CA GLY A 67 11.02 10.48 3.43
C GLY A 67 9.55 10.83 3.27
N GLU A 68 8.67 10.03 3.87
CA GLU A 68 7.23 10.27 3.80
C GLU A 68 6.84 11.57 4.51
N CYS A 69 7.46 11.89 5.64
CA CYS A 69 7.23 13.16 6.32
C CYS A 69 7.67 14.36 5.48
N SER A 70 8.78 14.22 4.76
CA SER A 70 9.24 15.26 3.83
C SER A 70 8.24 15.46 2.70
N GLU A 71 7.67 14.39 2.20
CA GLU A 71 6.67 14.45 1.13
C GLU A 71 5.36 15.07 1.60
N VAL A 72 4.95 14.84 2.86
CA VAL A 72 3.79 15.53 3.44
C VAL A 72 4.00 17.04 3.35
N GLY A 73 5.14 17.52 3.84
CA GLY A 73 5.45 18.96 3.82
C GLY A 73 5.54 19.51 2.41
N MET A 74 6.18 18.77 1.52
CA MET A 74 6.34 19.16 0.12
C MET A 74 4.99 19.29 -0.57
N TYR A 75 4.11 18.29 -0.43
CA TYR A 75 2.80 18.34 -1.07
C TYR A 75 1.91 19.44 -0.50
N LEU A 76 1.98 19.70 0.80
CA LEU A 76 1.24 20.83 1.38
C LEU A 76 1.73 22.16 0.84
N ALA A 77 3.04 22.32 0.68
CA ALA A 77 3.60 23.54 0.09
C ALA A 77 3.14 23.71 -1.35
N MET A 78 3.14 22.62 -2.13
CA MET A 78 2.67 22.64 -3.51
C MET A 78 1.18 23.00 -3.57
N ALA A 79 0.37 22.47 -2.66
CA ALA A 79 -1.05 22.79 -2.56
C ALA A 79 -1.26 24.28 -2.32
N ARG A 80 -0.47 24.85 -1.42
CA ARG A 80 -0.56 26.29 -1.10
C ARG A 80 -0.24 27.16 -2.33
N VAL A 81 0.77 26.79 -3.08
CA VAL A 81 1.12 27.51 -4.30
C VAL A 81 -0.02 27.40 -5.32
N ALA A 82 -0.55 26.20 -5.52
CA ALA A 82 -1.64 25.99 -6.45
C ALA A 82 -2.87 26.83 -6.10
N HIS A 83 -3.24 26.87 -4.84
CA HIS A 83 -4.38 27.69 -4.39
C HIS A 83 -4.14 29.19 -4.63
N ARG A 84 -2.94 29.67 -4.34
CA ARG A 84 -2.59 31.07 -4.56
C ARG A 84 -2.60 31.46 -6.03
N GLU A 85 -2.23 30.54 -6.89
CA GLU A 85 -2.21 30.78 -8.34
C GLU A 85 -3.57 30.55 -9.01
N GLY A 86 -4.58 30.17 -8.26
CA GLY A 86 -5.93 30.01 -8.78
C GLY A 86 -6.25 28.66 -9.36
N TYR A 87 -5.56 27.61 -8.90
CA TYR A 87 -5.79 26.23 -9.32
C TYR A 87 -6.29 25.37 -8.15
N PRO A 88 -7.53 25.61 -7.68
CA PRO A 88 -8.02 24.92 -6.48
C PRO A 88 -8.11 23.41 -6.62
N GLU A 89 -8.43 22.89 -7.81
CA GLU A 89 -8.52 21.45 -8.02
C GLU A 89 -7.16 20.78 -7.87
N ILE A 90 -6.11 21.42 -8.36
CA ILE A 90 -4.75 20.94 -8.21
C ILE A 90 -4.32 21.02 -6.73
N GLY A 91 -4.67 22.13 -6.08
CA GLY A 91 -4.39 22.30 -4.66
C GLY A 91 -5.03 21.21 -3.80
N MET A 92 -6.29 20.90 -4.06
CA MET A 92 -7.00 19.84 -3.36
C MET A 92 -6.38 18.46 -3.59
N TYR A 93 -5.90 18.20 -4.80
CA TYR A 93 -5.22 16.96 -5.11
C TYR A 93 -3.95 16.79 -4.27
N TYR A 94 -3.14 17.84 -4.20
CA TYR A 94 -1.92 17.77 -3.39
C TYR A 94 -2.20 17.69 -1.90
N GLU A 95 -3.26 18.32 -1.41
CA GLU A 95 -3.66 18.16 -0.01
C GLU A 95 -4.02 16.71 0.29
N LYS A 96 -4.78 16.07 -0.59
CA LYS A 96 -5.12 14.66 -0.45
C LYS A 96 -3.88 13.78 -0.49
N ALA A 97 -2.97 14.04 -1.42
CA ALA A 97 -1.72 13.29 -1.50
C ALA A 97 -0.91 13.43 -0.21
N ALA A 98 -0.88 14.62 0.38
CA ALA A 98 -0.19 14.86 1.64
C ALA A 98 -0.76 13.98 2.77
N TYR A 99 -2.08 13.86 2.86
CA TYR A 99 -2.70 13.00 3.86
C TYR A 99 -2.36 11.53 3.63
N GLU A 100 -2.29 11.09 2.39
CA GLU A 100 -1.89 9.72 2.06
C GLU A 100 -0.45 9.46 2.49
N GLU A 101 0.45 10.42 2.27
CA GLU A 101 1.84 10.29 2.71
C GLU A 101 1.97 10.29 4.24
N ALA A 102 1.09 10.99 4.93
CA ALA A 102 1.05 10.95 6.39
C ALA A 102 0.70 9.55 6.90
N GLU A 103 -0.21 8.85 6.23
CA GLU A 103 -0.52 7.46 6.56
C GLU A 103 0.65 6.53 6.29
N HIS A 104 1.38 6.75 5.20
CA HIS A 104 2.59 5.98 4.91
C HIS A 104 3.66 6.21 5.98
N ALA A 105 3.81 7.45 6.45
CA ALA A 105 4.74 7.77 7.52
C ALA A 105 4.36 7.06 8.83
N GLU A 106 3.07 6.97 9.12
CA GLU A 106 2.58 6.30 10.32
C GLU A 106 2.99 4.84 10.34
N ILE A 107 2.91 4.16 9.20
CA ILE A 107 3.34 2.76 9.08
C ILE A 107 4.80 2.60 9.52
N GLY A 108 5.70 3.43 8.98
CA GLY A 108 7.13 3.36 9.31
C GLY A 108 7.40 3.70 10.77
N ARG A 109 6.76 4.73 11.29
CA ARG A 109 6.98 5.22 12.65
C ARG A 109 6.36 4.32 13.70
N ALA A 110 5.10 3.96 13.52
CA ALA A 110 4.38 3.16 14.49
C ALA A 110 4.94 1.76 14.58
N SER A 111 5.32 1.18 13.45
CA SER A 111 5.80 -0.20 13.39
C SER A 111 7.11 -0.39 14.16
N CYS A 112 8.02 0.58 14.12
CA CYS A 112 9.31 0.45 14.79
C CYS A 112 9.35 1.05 16.19
N ARG A 113 8.24 1.66 16.83
CA ARG A 113 8.30 2.45 17.85
C ARG A 113 7.73 2.31 19.00
N GLU A 114 7.99 2.67 19.48
CA GLU A 114 8.06 3.23 20.67
C GLU A 114 7.24 4.45 20.68
N ARG A 115 7.14 5.15 21.61
CA ARG A 115 6.28 6.28 21.72
C ARG A 115 6.74 7.48 20.98
N VAL A 116 5.83 8.21 20.50
CA VAL A 116 6.08 9.54 19.97
C VAL A 116 6.38 10.48 21.13
#